data_e7853b1e7058f248bb19d02ccd920486
#
_entry.id   e7853b1e7058f248bb19d02ccd920486
#
_cell.length_a   1.000
_cell.length_b   1.000
_cell.length_c   1.000
_cell.angle_alpha   90.00
_cell.angle_beta   90.00
_cell.angle_gamma   90.00
#
_symmetry.space_group_name_H-M   'P 1'
#
loop_
_entity.id
_entity.type
_entity.pdbx_description
1 polymer ?
#
loop_
_entity_poly.entity_id
_entity_poly.type
_entity_poly.pdbx_seq_one_letter_code
_entity_poly.pdbx_strand_id
1 'polypeptide(L)'
;MKKIMLIIFILFFSNGAYSTFFYRYDSVDAEDAFKIGFIPSGYNRNMYEHIRGTSCFEGDATSHFISTSASEPMAHVMAESATPVGMMYYLYTIRPTRNFYNSVNSLRAAFVRTNDWRFQSTILDYMHEQEWLALGGIDTEQIYSARAYRSRGPDQQAEFIAEYLNPAYFDADAGPNSGNYYIPNLSRYESSERSACSICSIDSMSSVFKRDTTSDIARWRK
;
A
#
# COMPACT_ATOMS: atom_id res chain seq x y z
N MET A 1 56.86 -33.75 -19.50
CA MET A 1 56.32 -32.44 -19.03
C MET A 1 54.82 -32.38 -19.35
N LYS A 2 53.93 -32.57 -18.35
CA LYS A 2 52.50 -32.55 -18.52
C LYS A 2 52.00 -31.10 -18.30
N LYS A 3 51.43 -30.49 -19.34
CA LYS A 3 50.80 -29.17 -19.26
C LYS A 3 49.44 -29.33 -18.57
N ILE A 4 49.31 -28.79 -17.36
CA ILE A 4 48.03 -28.67 -16.64
C ILE A 4 47.32 -27.45 -17.20
N MET A 5 46.22 -27.68 -17.90
CA MET A 5 45.34 -26.65 -18.42
C MET A 5 44.35 -26.26 -17.32
N LEU A 6 44.56 -25.10 -16.69
CA LEU A 6 43.69 -24.56 -15.66
C LEU A 6 42.45 -23.92 -16.33
N ILE A 7 41.32 -24.63 -16.31
CA ILE A 7 40.03 -24.06 -16.76
C ILE A 7 39.46 -23.22 -15.63
N ILE A 8 39.53 -21.90 -15.77
CA ILE A 8 38.89 -20.96 -14.87
C ILE A 8 37.40 -20.91 -15.24
N PHE A 9 36.55 -21.53 -14.42
CA PHE A 9 35.10 -21.47 -14.56
C PHE A 9 34.65 -20.13 -13.91
N ILE A 10 34.49 -19.09 -14.73
CA ILE A 10 33.91 -17.82 -14.28
C ILE A 10 32.41 -18.05 -14.12
N LEU A 11 31.97 -18.31 -12.90
CA LEU A 11 30.54 -18.28 -12.52
C LEU A 11 30.07 -16.83 -12.60
N PHE A 12 29.43 -16.46 -13.69
CA PHE A 12 28.62 -15.25 -13.74
C PHE A 12 27.41 -15.48 -12.83
N PHE A 13 27.54 -15.05 -11.57
CA PHE A 13 26.37 -14.82 -10.76
C PHE A 13 25.64 -13.60 -11.38
N SER A 14 24.71 -13.86 -12.28
CA SER A 14 23.70 -12.88 -12.62
C SER A 14 22.87 -12.65 -11.35
N ASN A 15 23.18 -11.58 -10.62
CA ASN A 15 22.26 -11.03 -9.64
C ASN A 15 21.03 -10.54 -10.43
N GLY A 16 20.11 -11.47 -10.70
CA GLY A 16 18.80 -11.10 -11.16
C GLY A 16 18.24 -10.18 -10.08
N ALA A 17 18.09 -8.89 -10.37
CA ALA A 17 17.32 -8.00 -9.54
C ALA A 17 15.90 -8.57 -9.53
N TYR A 18 15.54 -9.31 -8.48
CA TYR A 18 14.16 -9.69 -8.26
C TYR A 18 13.42 -8.38 -8.01
N SER A 19 12.60 -7.99 -8.97
CA SER A 19 11.67 -6.88 -8.77
C SER A 19 10.78 -7.25 -7.59
N THR A 20 11.00 -6.61 -6.45
CA THR A 20 10.17 -6.81 -5.27
C THR A 20 8.90 -6.02 -5.48
N PHE A 21 7.80 -6.69 -5.76
CA PHE A 21 6.50 -6.04 -5.82
C PHE A 21 5.92 -5.82 -4.43
N PHE A 22 5.10 -4.78 -4.30
CA PHE A 22 4.23 -4.54 -3.17
C PHE A 22 2.78 -4.74 -3.59
N TYR A 23 1.92 -4.97 -2.61
CA TYR A 23 0.52 -5.35 -2.83
C TYR A 23 -0.40 -4.38 -2.11
N ARG A 24 -1.47 -3.97 -2.81
CA ARG A 24 -2.53 -3.15 -2.26
C ARG A 24 -3.88 -3.76 -2.61
N TYR A 25 -4.76 -3.91 -1.63
CA TYR A 25 -6.17 -4.18 -1.92
C TYR A 25 -6.96 -2.87 -1.94
N ASP A 26 -7.97 -2.80 -2.81
CA ASP A 26 -8.87 -1.66 -2.93
C ASP A 26 -10.20 -2.07 -3.53
N SER A 27 -11.24 -1.24 -3.35
CA SER A 27 -12.53 -1.40 -4.03
C SER A 27 -12.58 -0.71 -5.39
N VAL A 28 -11.61 0.15 -5.71
CA VAL A 28 -11.45 0.78 -7.03
C VAL A 28 -11.20 -0.31 -8.06
N ASP A 29 -11.85 -0.23 -9.20
CA ASP A 29 -11.66 -1.21 -10.26
C ASP A 29 -10.35 -1.00 -11.04
N ALA A 30 -9.96 -2.03 -11.81
CA ALA A 30 -8.72 -2.03 -12.55
C ALA A 30 -8.65 -0.91 -13.59
N GLU A 31 -9.77 -0.59 -14.26
CA GLU A 31 -9.82 0.42 -15.32
C GLU A 31 -9.52 1.81 -14.75
N ASP A 32 -10.15 2.16 -13.64
CA ASP A 32 -9.94 3.44 -12.96
C ASP A 32 -8.54 3.55 -12.38
N ALA A 33 -8.06 2.50 -11.67
CA ALA A 33 -6.72 2.50 -11.12
C ALA A 33 -5.62 2.62 -12.19
N PHE A 34 -5.81 2.00 -13.35
CA PHE A 34 -4.86 2.08 -14.47
C PHE A 34 -4.89 3.44 -15.20
N LYS A 35 -5.96 4.21 -15.03
CA LYS A 35 -6.06 5.57 -15.60
C LYS A 35 -5.45 6.64 -14.73
N ILE A 36 -5.67 6.56 -13.41
CA ILE A 36 -5.35 7.66 -12.49
C ILE A 36 -4.34 7.30 -11.40
N GLY A 37 -4.00 6.02 -11.23
CA GLY A 37 -3.18 5.55 -10.13
C GLY A 37 -3.92 5.60 -8.78
N PHE A 38 -3.15 5.66 -7.69
CA PHE A 38 -3.70 5.85 -6.34
C PHE A 38 -3.30 7.22 -5.81
N ILE A 39 -4.29 8.07 -5.64
CA ILE A 39 -4.12 9.44 -5.15
C ILE A 39 -4.39 9.47 -3.64
N PRO A 40 -3.49 10.06 -2.82
CA PRO A 40 -3.74 10.18 -1.40
C PRO A 40 -4.92 11.11 -1.11
N SER A 41 -5.64 10.85 -0.01
CA SER A 41 -6.84 11.60 0.35
C SER A 41 -6.58 13.01 0.86
N GLY A 42 -5.31 13.35 1.19
CA GLY A 42 -4.99 14.68 1.71
C GLY A 42 -3.50 14.99 1.73
N TYR A 43 -3.12 15.94 2.59
CA TYR A 43 -1.75 16.48 2.66
C TYR A 43 -1.05 16.20 3.99
N ASN A 44 -1.68 15.45 4.90
CA ASN A 44 -1.08 15.10 6.19
C ASN A 44 0.07 14.11 5.98
N ARG A 45 1.28 14.57 6.26
CA ARG A 45 2.53 13.78 6.12
C ARG A 45 2.99 13.16 7.44
N ASN A 46 2.14 13.10 8.45
CA ASN A 46 2.46 12.41 9.69
C ASN A 46 2.25 10.89 9.51
N MET A 47 3.36 10.18 9.28
CA MET A 47 3.34 8.74 9.09
C MET A 47 2.81 7.99 10.32
N TYR A 48 3.07 8.47 11.53
CA TYR A 48 2.56 7.85 12.75
C TYR A 48 1.03 7.90 12.83
N GLU A 49 0.44 9.05 12.51
CA GLU A 49 -1.02 9.20 12.44
C GLU A 49 -1.62 8.31 11.34
N HIS A 50 -0.94 8.19 10.20
CA HIS A 50 -1.37 7.29 9.13
C HIS A 50 -1.41 5.84 9.60
N ILE A 51 -0.31 5.29 10.14
CA ILE A 51 -0.22 3.90 10.60
C ILE A 51 -1.28 3.61 11.66
N ARG A 52 -1.58 4.56 12.52
CA ARG A 52 -2.61 4.43 13.56
C ARG A 52 -4.03 4.66 13.06
N GLY A 53 -4.22 5.05 11.80
CA GLY A 53 -5.51 5.33 11.22
C GLY A 53 -6.12 6.68 11.60
N THR A 54 -5.49 7.49 12.46
CA THR A 54 -6.08 8.74 12.94
C THR A 54 -6.18 9.83 11.86
N SER A 55 -5.38 9.75 10.79
CA SER A 55 -5.51 10.62 9.61
C SER A 55 -6.49 10.09 8.55
N CYS A 56 -7.23 9.04 8.85
CA CYS A 56 -8.09 8.33 7.92
C CYS A 56 -9.54 8.25 8.39
N PHE A 57 -9.84 8.42 9.67
CA PHE A 57 -11.11 8.04 10.28
C PHE A 57 -12.11 9.15 10.58
N GLU A 58 -11.70 10.37 10.79
CA GLU A 58 -12.60 11.40 11.30
C GLU A 58 -13.34 12.20 10.21
N GLY A 59 -13.87 11.49 9.19
CA GLY A 59 -14.71 12.13 8.16
C GLY A 59 -13.95 12.95 7.12
N ASP A 60 -12.74 13.37 7.44
CA ASP A 60 -11.82 14.05 6.55
C ASP A 60 -10.54 13.22 6.43
N ALA A 61 -10.56 12.21 5.55
CA ALA A 61 -9.35 11.50 5.23
C ALA A 61 -8.27 12.51 4.76
N THR A 62 -7.23 12.69 5.58
CA THR A 62 -6.23 13.75 5.37
C THR A 62 -4.86 13.22 5.01
N SER A 63 -4.67 11.90 5.04
CA SER A 63 -3.36 11.28 4.84
C SER A 63 -2.78 11.57 3.45
N HIS A 64 -1.47 11.82 3.42
CA HIS A 64 -0.67 11.94 2.19
C HIS A 64 0.06 10.65 1.81
N PHE A 65 -0.29 9.53 2.46
CA PHE A 65 0.28 8.23 2.19
C PHE A 65 -0.76 7.28 1.60
N ILE A 66 -0.25 6.31 0.82
CA ILE A 66 -1.00 5.15 0.33
C ILE A 66 -0.37 3.90 0.92
N SER A 67 -1.16 3.08 1.63
CA SER A 67 -0.70 1.82 2.24
C SER A 67 -0.53 0.73 1.20
N THR A 68 0.55 -0.03 1.35
CA THR A 68 0.83 -1.27 0.63
C THR A 68 1.46 -2.28 1.58
N SER A 69 1.44 -3.57 1.24
CA SER A 69 2.14 -4.63 1.96
C SER A 69 3.25 -5.24 1.10
N ALA A 70 4.37 -5.61 1.69
CA ALA A 70 5.37 -6.44 1.02
C ALA A 70 4.95 -7.92 0.93
N SER A 71 3.85 -8.29 1.57
CA SER A 71 3.33 -9.65 1.62
C SER A 71 1.98 -9.74 0.91
N GLU A 72 1.94 -10.45 -0.22
CA GLU A 72 0.69 -10.73 -0.92
C GLU A 72 -0.32 -11.48 -0.04
N PRO A 73 0.05 -12.55 0.70
CA PRO A 73 -0.88 -13.22 1.60
C PRO A 73 -1.46 -12.29 2.67
N MET A 74 -0.66 -11.35 3.21
CA MET A 74 -1.14 -10.38 4.18
C MET A 74 -2.14 -9.40 3.55
N ALA A 75 -1.86 -8.91 2.35
CA ALA A 75 -2.78 -8.03 1.64
C ALA A 75 -4.13 -8.73 1.37
N HIS A 76 -4.14 -10.03 1.09
CA HIS A 76 -5.36 -10.84 1.00
C HIS A 76 -6.09 -10.93 2.34
N VAL A 77 -5.40 -11.25 3.43
CA VAL A 77 -6.01 -11.34 4.78
C VAL A 77 -6.67 -10.02 5.16
N MET A 78 -6.00 -8.91 4.89
CA MET A 78 -6.53 -7.57 5.16
C MET A 78 -7.77 -7.29 4.28
N ALA A 79 -7.73 -7.64 3.00
CA ALA A 79 -8.86 -7.49 2.08
C ALA A 79 -10.09 -8.29 2.53
N GLU A 80 -9.91 -9.57 2.87
CA GLU A 80 -10.99 -10.45 3.35
C GLU A 80 -11.62 -9.94 4.65
N SER A 81 -10.79 -9.38 5.55
CA SER A 81 -11.25 -8.82 6.82
C SER A 81 -12.04 -7.51 6.64
N ALA A 82 -11.69 -6.72 5.63
CA ALA A 82 -12.26 -5.39 5.40
C ALA A 82 -13.43 -5.40 4.41
N THR A 83 -13.51 -6.40 3.52
CA THR A 83 -14.52 -6.44 2.46
C THR A 83 -15.71 -7.29 2.89
N PRO A 84 -16.95 -6.76 2.88
CA PRO A 84 -18.15 -7.53 3.19
C PRO A 84 -18.31 -8.75 2.27
N VAL A 85 -18.88 -9.83 2.81
CA VAL A 85 -19.13 -11.06 2.05
C VAL A 85 -19.96 -10.78 0.81
N GLY A 86 -19.53 -11.31 -0.35
CA GLY A 86 -20.15 -11.14 -1.65
C GLY A 86 -19.72 -9.88 -2.41
N MET A 87 -19.04 -8.93 -1.76
CA MET A 87 -18.50 -7.75 -2.42
C MET A 87 -17.18 -8.05 -3.13
N MET A 88 -16.88 -7.24 -4.14
CA MET A 88 -15.64 -7.33 -4.90
C MET A 88 -14.54 -6.49 -4.26
N TYR A 89 -13.31 -6.99 -4.33
CA TYR A 89 -12.10 -6.21 -4.13
C TYR A 89 -11.07 -6.54 -5.22
N TYR A 90 -10.12 -5.65 -5.40
CA TYR A 90 -9.02 -5.83 -6.32
C TYR A 90 -7.71 -5.88 -5.54
N LEU A 91 -6.83 -6.83 -5.88
CA LEU A 91 -5.49 -6.90 -5.36
C LEU A 91 -4.52 -6.44 -6.44
N TYR A 92 -3.89 -5.31 -6.21
CA TYR A 92 -2.94 -4.69 -7.10
C TYR A 92 -1.53 -5.15 -6.81
N THR A 93 -0.77 -5.46 -7.87
CA THR A 93 0.67 -5.72 -7.84
C THR A 93 1.38 -4.45 -8.29
N ILE A 94 2.23 -3.89 -7.42
CA ILE A 94 2.77 -2.55 -7.57
C ILE A 94 4.30 -2.61 -7.51
N ARG A 95 4.97 -2.03 -8.49
CA ARG A 95 6.41 -1.81 -8.48
C ARG A 95 6.72 -0.60 -7.59
N PRO A 96 7.48 -0.79 -6.49
CA PRO A 96 7.84 0.33 -5.63
C PRO A 96 8.83 1.27 -6.30
N THR A 97 8.79 2.53 -5.89
CA THR A 97 9.77 3.55 -6.22
C THR A 97 10.28 4.23 -4.94
N ARG A 98 11.18 5.20 -5.06
CA ARG A 98 11.82 5.85 -3.91
C ARG A 98 10.87 6.64 -2.99
N ASN A 99 9.62 6.81 -3.36
CA ASN A 99 8.60 7.39 -2.49
C ASN A 99 7.96 6.38 -1.51
N PHE A 100 8.32 5.09 -1.59
CA PHE A 100 7.89 4.06 -0.65
C PHE A 100 8.84 3.96 0.54
N TYR A 101 8.30 4.04 1.75
CA TYR A 101 9.03 3.96 3.01
C TYR A 101 8.50 2.82 3.87
N ASN A 102 9.41 2.04 4.47
CA ASN A 102 9.03 0.98 5.41
C ASN A 102 8.52 1.60 6.72
N SER A 103 7.29 1.27 7.11
CA SER A 103 6.63 1.82 8.30
C SER A 103 7.37 1.42 9.59
N VAL A 104 7.70 0.14 9.75
CA VAL A 104 8.38 -0.40 10.94
C VAL A 104 9.77 0.20 11.12
N ASN A 105 10.56 0.30 10.04
CA ASN A 105 11.89 0.88 10.12
C ASN A 105 11.85 2.38 10.47
N SER A 106 10.87 3.10 9.94
CA SER A 106 10.65 4.52 10.24
C SER A 106 10.23 4.75 11.69
N LEU A 107 9.31 3.92 12.22
CA LEU A 107 8.92 3.94 13.63
C LEU A 107 10.09 3.58 14.54
N ARG A 108 10.90 2.56 14.18
CA ARG A 108 12.09 2.17 14.94
C ARG A 108 13.12 3.30 15.02
N ALA A 109 13.35 3.99 13.89
CA ALA A 109 14.25 5.15 13.86
C ALA A 109 13.73 6.30 14.76
N ALA A 110 12.42 6.53 14.77
CA ALA A 110 11.78 7.51 15.65
C ALA A 110 11.91 7.11 17.13
N PHE A 111 11.68 5.84 17.48
CA PHE A 111 11.88 5.31 18.82
C PHE A 111 13.31 5.51 19.31
N VAL A 112 14.31 5.12 18.52
CA VAL A 112 15.73 5.27 18.88
C VAL A 112 16.12 6.73 19.12
N ARG A 113 15.54 7.65 18.33
CA ARG A 113 15.81 9.08 18.45
C ARG A 113 15.16 9.72 19.68
N THR A 114 13.92 9.31 20.02
CA THR A 114 13.10 10.02 21.00
C THR A 114 12.95 9.29 22.32
N ASN A 115 13.23 7.98 22.34
CA ASN A 115 12.94 7.05 23.44
C ASN A 115 11.44 7.06 23.84
N ASP A 116 10.53 7.37 22.90
CA ASP A 116 9.11 7.38 23.15
C ASP A 116 8.52 5.98 22.89
N TRP A 117 8.05 5.33 23.95
CA TRP A 117 7.53 3.97 23.93
C TRP A 117 6.31 3.78 23.03
N ARG A 118 5.59 4.86 22.70
CA ARG A 118 4.43 4.82 21.81
C ARG A 118 4.81 4.30 20.41
N PHE A 119 6.01 4.64 19.93
CA PHE A 119 6.52 4.08 18.68
C PHE A 119 6.75 2.57 18.78
N GLN A 120 7.31 2.11 19.91
CA GLN A 120 7.55 0.68 20.13
C GLN A 120 6.23 -0.10 20.21
N SER A 121 5.21 0.44 20.89
CA SER A 121 3.88 -0.17 20.95
C SER A 121 3.28 -0.28 19.55
N THR A 122 3.32 0.78 18.74
CA THR A 122 2.80 0.78 17.38
C THR A 122 3.53 -0.24 16.49
N ILE A 123 4.85 -0.42 16.65
CA ILE A 123 5.59 -1.48 15.94
C ILE A 123 5.01 -2.86 16.27
N LEU A 124 4.79 -3.15 17.55
CA LEU A 124 4.27 -4.46 17.98
C LEU A 124 2.85 -4.72 17.45
N ASP A 125 2.02 -3.68 17.38
CA ASP A 125 0.65 -3.77 16.89
C ASP A 125 0.58 -4.03 15.37
N TYR A 126 1.47 -3.43 14.56
CA TYR A 126 1.33 -3.39 13.10
C TYR A 126 2.47 -4.07 12.31
N MET A 127 3.55 -4.57 12.96
CA MET A 127 4.69 -5.16 12.24
C MET A 127 4.34 -6.36 11.36
N HIS A 128 3.25 -7.06 11.67
CA HIS A 128 2.79 -8.24 10.92
C HIS A 128 2.22 -7.86 9.54
N GLU A 129 1.77 -6.62 9.33
CA GLU A 129 1.23 -6.12 8.07
C GLU A 129 2.31 -5.96 6.99
N GLN A 130 3.59 -5.94 7.38
CA GLN A 130 4.75 -5.72 6.49
C GLN A 130 4.55 -4.47 5.62
N GLU A 131 4.04 -3.40 6.25
CA GLU A 131 3.55 -2.23 5.56
C GLU A 131 4.68 -1.37 4.98
N TRP A 132 4.45 -0.93 3.74
CA TRP A 132 5.19 0.12 3.05
C TRP A 132 4.25 1.22 2.60
N LEU A 133 4.63 2.45 2.84
CA LEU A 133 3.81 3.64 2.61
C LEU A 133 4.36 4.45 1.45
N ALA A 134 3.55 4.61 0.39
CA ALA A 134 3.86 5.49 -0.72
C ALA A 134 3.48 6.93 -0.37
N LEU A 135 4.47 7.81 -0.27
CA LEU A 135 4.27 9.25 -0.05
C LEU A 135 3.86 9.93 -1.37
N GLY A 136 2.72 10.60 -1.37
CA GLY A 136 2.25 11.39 -2.51
C GLY A 136 1.47 10.61 -3.57
N GLY A 137 1.31 9.30 -3.38
CA GLY A 137 0.52 8.47 -4.30
C GLY A 137 1.32 7.38 -5.00
N ILE A 138 0.65 6.66 -5.89
CA ILE A 138 1.19 5.60 -6.73
C ILE A 138 0.75 5.89 -8.18
N ASP A 139 1.72 6.13 -9.05
CA ASP A 139 1.46 6.45 -10.44
C ASP A 139 0.99 5.21 -11.23
N THR A 140 0.24 5.43 -12.29
CA THR A 140 -0.30 4.36 -13.16
C THR A 140 0.80 3.43 -13.66
N GLU A 141 1.95 3.97 -14.06
CA GLU A 141 3.09 3.21 -14.58
C GLU A 141 3.76 2.30 -13.54
N GLN A 142 3.43 2.44 -12.26
CA GLN A 142 3.90 1.58 -11.18
C GLN A 142 3.01 0.36 -10.96
N ILE A 143 1.77 0.39 -11.42
CA ILE A 143 0.80 -0.68 -11.23
C ILE A 143 0.99 -1.71 -12.34
N TYR A 144 1.45 -2.92 -11.96
CA TYR A 144 1.69 -4.02 -12.92
C TYR A 144 0.39 -4.71 -13.32
N SER A 145 -0.40 -5.11 -12.33
CA SER A 145 -1.65 -5.84 -12.55
C SER A 145 -2.65 -5.60 -11.43
N ALA A 146 -3.91 -5.97 -11.71
CA ALA A 146 -4.99 -6.04 -10.76
C ALA A 146 -5.69 -7.40 -10.85
N ARG A 147 -5.82 -8.11 -9.73
CA ARG A 147 -6.60 -9.35 -9.63
C ARG A 147 -7.89 -9.09 -8.88
N ALA A 148 -9.02 -9.34 -9.53
CA ALA A 148 -10.35 -9.18 -8.97
C ALA A 148 -10.76 -10.43 -8.20
N TYR A 149 -11.28 -10.22 -7.00
CA TYR A 149 -11.78 -11.27 -6.11
C TYR A 149 -13.16 -10.90 -5.58
N ARG A 150 -13.97 -11.92 -5.26
CA ARG A 150 -15.18 -11.76 -4.47
C ARG A 150 -14.95 -12.30 -3.08
N SER A 151 -15.15 -11.45 -2.06
CA SER A 151 -14.99 -11.83 -0.66
C SER A 151 -15.99 -12.92 -0.27
N ARG A 152 -15.49 -13.92 0.47
CA ARG A 152 -16.28 -14.94 1.13
C ARG A 152 -16.20 -14.83 2.66
N GLY A 153 -15.52 -13.78 3.14
CA GLY A 153 -15.29 -13.50 4.54
C GLY A 153 -13.93 -14.03 5.05
N PRO A 154 -13.52 -13.64 6.26
CA PRO A 154 -12.15 -13.81 6.75
C PRO A 154 -11.69 -15.26 6.91
N ASP A 155 -12.63 -16.21 7.05
CA ASP A 155 -12.31 -17.62 7.27
C ASP A 155 -12.41 -18.47 5.98
N GLN A 156 -12.63 -17.86 4.83
CA GLN A 156 -12.81 -18.55 3.57
C GLN A 156 -11.92 -17.94 2.48
N GLN A 157 -11.39 -18.79 1.62
CA GLN A 157 -10.65 -18.30 0.47
C GLN A 157 -11.57 -17.54 -0.48
N ALA A 158 -11.18 -16.30 -0.83
CA ALA A 158 -11.88 -15.49 -1.82
C ALA A 158 -12.01 -16.18 -3.17
N GLU A 159 -13.08 -15.89 -3.86
CA GLU A 159 -13.29 -16.35 -5.21
C GLU A 159 -12.52 -15.48 -6.20
N PHE A 160 -11.52 -16.04 -6.87
CA PHE A 160 -10.84 -15.36 -7.98
C PHE A 160 -11.80 -15.19 -9.16
N ILE A 161 -11.88 -13.98 -9.70
CA ILE A 161 -12.79 -13.63 -10.81
C ILE A 161 -12.00 -13.39 -12.09
N ALA A 162 -10.98 -12.51 -12.05
CA ALA A 162 -10.21 -12.14 -13.24
C ALA A 162 -8.88 -11.51 -12.87
N GLU A 163 -7.96 -11.48 -13.84
CA GLU A 163 -6.72 -10.70 -13.78
C GLU A 163 -6.65 -9.73 -14.95
N TYR A 164 -6.21 -8.52 -14.67
CA TYR A 164 -6.04 -7.43 -15.62
C TYR A 164 -4.58 -7.00 -15.59
N LEU A 165 -3.94 -6.95 -16.75
CA LEU A 165 -2.60 -6.39 -16.91
C LEU A 165 -2.72 -4.92 -17.29
N ASN A 166 -1.90 -4.07 -16.69
CA ASN A 166 -1.90 -2.66 -17.00
C ASN A 166 -1.03 -2.37 -18.24
N PRO A 167 -1.64 -1.91 -19.35
CA PRO A 167 -0.87 -1.60 -20.57
C PRO A 167 0.07 -0.40 -20.41
N ALA A 168 -0.15 0.46 -19.39
CA ALA A 168 0.70 1.60 -19.09
C ALA A 168 1.87 1.25 -18.15
N TYR A 169 1.95 0.00 -17.64
CA TYR A 169 3.03 -0.39 -16.76
C TYR A 169 4.39 -0.21 -17.43
N PHE A 170 5.31 0.39 -16.70
CA PHE A 170 6.70 0.55 -17.13
C PHE A 170 7.66 -0.08 -16.12
N ASP A 171 8.41 -1.08 -16.57
CA ASP A 171 9.41 -1.77 -15.75
C ASP A 171 10.69 -0.93 -15.68
N ALA A 172 10.74 -0.03 -14.70
CA ALA A 172 11.92 0.77 -14.41
C ALA A 172 12.77 0.08 -13.33
N ASP A 173 14.08 0.15 -13.46
CA ASP A 173 15.03 -0.26 -12.41
C ASP A 173 14.98 0.74 -11.24
N ALA A 174 13.94 0.62 -10.43
CA ALA A 174 13.70 1.46 -9.27
C ALA A 174 13.20 0.60 -8.12
N GLY A 175 13.75 0.81 -6.94
CA GLY A 175 13.34 0.15 -5.70
C GLY A 175 12.79 1.14 -4.70
N PRO A 176 12.25 0.65 -3.58
CA PRO A 176 11.76 1.49 -2.50
C PRO A 176 12.89 2.29 -1.86
N ASN A 177 12.54 3.27 -1.04
CA ASN A 177 13.52 4.06 -0.31
C ASN A 177 14.30 3.17 0.68
N SER A 178 15.61 3.22 0.63
CA SER A 178 16.49 2.50 1.56
C SER A 178 16.62 3.20 2.92
N GLY A 179 16.21 4.48 3.01
CA GLY A 179 16.21 5.27 4.24
C GLY A 179 14.88 5.20 4.98
N ASN A 180 14.86 5.74 6.19
CA ASN A 180 13.67 5.84 7.01
C ASN A 180 12.97 7.18 6.76
N TYR A 181 11.64 7.18 6.81
CA TYR A 181 10.87 8.41 6.84
C TYR A 181 11.04 9.11 8.20
N TYR A 182 11.17 10.44 8.17
CA TYR A 182 11.28 11.20 9.40
C TYR A 182 9.90 11.38 10.04
N ILE A 183 9.70 10.79 11.22
CA ILE A 183 8.49 10.96 12.03
C ILE A 183 8.79 12.00 13.12
N PRO A 184 8.01 13.09 13.25
CA PRO A 184 8.20 14.09 14.30
C PRO A 184 8.07 13.51 15.72
N ASN A 185 8.51 14.27 16.73
CA ASN A 185 8.24 13.93 18.12
C ASN A 185 6.73 14.02 18.36
N LEU A 186 6.19 13.02 19.06
CA LEU A 186 4.76 13.00 19.38
C LEU A 186 4.43 14.06 20.44
N SER A 187 3.30 14.74 20.26
CA SER A 187 2.77 15.63 21.30
C SER A 187 2.32 14.82 22.53
N ARG A 188 2.20 15.49 23.69
CA ARG A 188 1.72 14.83 24.91
C ARG A 188 0.23 14.43 24.86
N TYR A 189 -0.50 14.95 23.88
CA TYR A 189 -1.95 14.83 23.76
C TYR A 189 -2.42 13.90 22.64
N GLU A 190 -1.47 13.25 21.91
CA GLU A 190 -1.88 12.27 20.91
C GLU A 190 -2.51 11.07 21.61
N SER A 191 -3.81 10.88 21.35
CA SER A 191 -4.62 9.85 21.99
C SER A 191 -4.18 8.43 21.61
N SER A 192 -4.48 7.49 22.51
CA SER A 192 -4.16 6.06 22.36
C SER A 192 -5.20 5.30 21.53
N GLU A 193 -6.01 5.96 20.73
CA GLU A 193 -7.06 5.29 19.97
C GLU A 193 -6.47 4.43 18.84
N ARG A 194 -6.95 3.19 18.79
CA ARG A 194 -6.48 2.15 17.87
C ARG A 194 -7.44 2.05 16.70
N SER A 195 -6.94 2.35 15.52
CA SER A 195 -7.62 2.03 14.27
C SER A 195 -6.58 1.70 13.21
N ALA A 196 -6.71 0.54 12.56
CA ALA A 196 -5.78 0.13 11.52
C ALA A 196 -6.03 0.90 10.21
N CYS A 197 -4.97 1.36 9.56
CA CYS A 197 -5.05 2.04 8.26
C CYS A 197 -5.52 1.15 7.10
N SER A 198 -5.63 -0.17 7.31
CA SER A 198 -6.27 -1.06 6.34
C SER A 198 -7.67 -0.58 5.93
N ILE A 199 -8.32 0.23 6.77
CA ILE A 199 -9.65 0.80 6.51
C ILE A 199 -9.58 2.10 5.69
N CYS A 200 -8.45 2.81 5.65
CA CYS A 200 -8.29 4.01 4.82
C CYS A 200 -8.42 3.76 3.31
N SER A 201 -8.23 2.52 2.87
CA SER A 201 -8.30 2.20 1.44
C SER A 201 -9.72 2.13 0.89
N ILE A 202 -10.74 1.89 1.72
CA ILE A 202 -12.11 1.65 1.25
C ILE A 202 -12.95 2.93 1.25
N ASP A 203 -12.78 3.81 2.24
CA ASP A 203 -13.67 4.97 2.41
C ASP A 203 -13.24 6.24 1.66
N SER A 204 -11.96 6.39 1.32
CA SER A 204 -11.48 7.64 0.72
C SER A 204 -11.97 7.89 -0.71
N MET A 205 -12.30 6.84 -1.47
CA MET A 205 -12.77 7.00 -2.84
C MET A 205 -14.30 7.05 -2.98
N SER A 206 -15.05 6.46 -2.05
CA SER A 206 -16.52 6.57 -2.08
C SER A 206 -17.01 8.01 -1.87
N SER A 207 -16.21 8.87 -1.25
CA SER A 207 -16.56 10.30 -1.04
C SER A 207 -16.29 11.18 -2.26
N VAL A 208 -15.35 10.82 -3.12
CA VAL A 208 -15.06 11.56 -4.36
C VAL A 208 -16.11 11.25 -5.42
N PHE A 209 -16.54 9.99 -5.57
CA PHE A 209 -17.58 9.61 -6.51
C PHE A 209 -19.01 10.02 -6.09
N LYS A 210 -19.30 10.20 -4.79
CA LYS A 210 -20.62 10.68 -4.34
C LYS A 210 -20.89 12.15 -4.66
N ARG A 211 -19.89 12.95 -5.03
CA ARG A 211 -20.11 14.38 -5.36
C ARG A 211 -20.54 14.64 -6.79
N ASP A 212 -20.28 13.74 -7.74
CA ASP A 212 -20.61 13.98 -9.16
C ASP A 212 -21.92 13.32 -9.65
N THR A 213 -22.45 12.31 -8.94
CA THR A 213 -23.65 11.60 -9.43
C THR A 213 -24.97 12.28 -9.09
N THR A 214 -24.99 13.33 -8.24
CA THR A 214 -26.21 14.05 -7.89
C THR A 214 -26.52 15.25 -8.81
N SER A 215 -25.57 15.70 -9.65
CA SER A 215 -25.80 16.82 -10.57
C SER A 215 -26.31 16.40 -11.97
N ASP A 216 -26.10 15.17 -12.39
CA ASP A 216 -26.45 14.74 -13.76
C ASP A 216 -27.82 14.06 -13.91
N ILE A 217 -28.42 13.57 -12.82
CA ILE A 217 -29.76 12.95 -12.89
C ILE A 217 -30.89 13.98 -13.10
N ALA A 218 -30.64 15.25 -12.80
CA ALA A 218 -31.64 16.32 -12.99
C ALA A 218 -31.75 16.83 -14.44
N ARG A 219 -30.87 16.41 -15.35
CA ARG A 219 -30.79 16.94 -16.74
C ARG A 219 -31.55 16.13 -17.81
N TRP A 220 -32.07 14.94 -17.47
CA TRP A 220 -32.74 14.03 -18.40
C TRP A 220 -34.24 13.86 -18.16
N ARG A 221 -34.88 14.79 -17.43
CA ARG A 221 -36.36 14.88 -17.35
C ARG A 221 -36.82 16.26 -17.78
N LYS A 222 -36.73 16.53 -19.07
CA LYS A 222 -37.62 17.48 -19.78
C LYS A 222 -37.79 17.02 -21.22
#